data_675d8dc99c5ae10f66dc6cafa0b7fb2b
#
_entry.id   675d8dc99c5ae10f66dc6cafa0b7fb2b
#
_cell.length_a   1.000
_cell.length_b   1.000
_cell.length_c   1.000
_cell.angle_alpha   90.00
_cell.angle_beta   90.00
_cell.angle_gamma   90.00
#
_symmetry.space_group_name_H-M   'P 1'
#
loop_
_entity.id
_entity.type
_entity.pdbx_description
1 polymer ?
#
loop_
_entity_poly.entity_id
_entity_poly.type
_entity_poly.pdbx_seq_one_letter_code
_entity_poly.pdbx_strand_id
1 'polypeptide(L)'
;MSDPGIVAIPFARRNAAHGVFWLRQAFSMLWAFRVRWLLLLLTYYFLILAIDVVPYIGAFVAPLLKPVFAVGFLAAAWSQERGEVPSVRHLFAGFRANLRALLVLGLVFVVGMTVAVFATALIDGGKLVAVMSGRAEIDEALLADGDVELAMLFGALCALPILLALWFAPALVVFQDCGGIRALATSLRAAMANGRPIAVYALLIFLYGGALPAFVAKIIAVMLPLELAKTVVLVALFPYLALLVATLHISDYVSYRDLFHPDESAAPPDAPGGEEPD
;
A
#
# COMPACT_ATOMS: atom_id res chain seq x y z
N MET A 1 -2.20 31.65 -28.66
CA MET A 1 -2.95 30.84 -27.68
C MET A 1 -1.93 30.05 -26.92
N SER A 2 -1.50 30.59 -25.78
CA SER A 2 -0.60 29.91 -24.85
C SER A 2 -1.38 28.75 -24.22
N ASP A 3 -0.87 27.55 -24.42
CA ASP A 3 -1.30 26.31 -23.74
C ASP A 3 -1.41 26.62 -22.23
N PRO A 4 -2.55 26.39 -21.55
CA PRO A 4 -2.62 26.55 -20.11
C PRO A 4 -1.75 25.47 -19.50
N GLY A 5 -0.47 25.83 -19.29
CA GLY A 5 0.59 24.94 -18.83
C GLY A 5 0.09 24.10 -17.68
N ILE A 6 0.21 22.79 -17.83
CA ILE A 6 -0.03 21.80 -16.77
C ILE A 6 0.87 22.19 -15.61
N VAL A 7 0.33 22.98 -14.66
CA VAL A 7 1.06 23.39 -13.45
C VAL A 7 1.49 22.09 -12.74
N ALA A 8 2.79 21.87 -12.66
CA ALA A 8 3.33 20.71 -11.99
C ALA A 8 2.96 20.78 -10.49
N ILE A 9 2.37 19.73 -9.95
CA ILE A 9 2.11 19.64 -8.51
C ILE A 9 3.47 19.56 -7.81
N PRO A 10 3.81 20.54 -6.96
CA PRO A 10 5.09 20.56 -6.24
C PRO A 10 5.14 19.46 -5.20
N PHE A 11 6.34 18.96 -4.91
CA PHE A 11 6.60 18.00 -3.84
C PHE A 11 7.98 18.26 -3.21
N ALA A 12 8.12 17.97 -1.93
CA ALA A 12 9.37 18.08 -1.20
C ALA A 12 10.30 16.89 -1.51
N ARG A 13 11.62 17.11 -1.41
CA ARG A 13 12.63 16.06 -1.37
C ARG A 13 13.03 15.81 0.06
N ARG A 14 12.97 14.54 0.48
CA ARG A 14 13.24 14.13 1.85
C ARG A 14 14.50 13.29 1.93
N ASN A 15 15.16 13.31 3.08
CA ASN A 15 16.29 12.44 3.36
C ASN A 15 15.82 11.03 3.76
N ALA A 16 16.78 10.08 3.87
CA ALA A 16 16.50 8.68 4.17
C ALA A 16 15.74 8.46 5.51
N ALA A 17 15.94 9.33 6.51
CA ALA A 17 15.30 9.19 7.82
C ALA A 17 13.77 9.31 7.75
N HIS A 18 13.23 9.97 6.73
CA HIS A 18 11.79 10.08 6.54
C HIS A 18 11.11 8.73 6.27
N GLY A 19 11.82 7.74 5.73
CA GLY A 19 11.29 6.38 5.61
C GLY A 19 10.96 5.74 6.95
N VAL A 20 11.79 5.98 7.98
CA VAL A 20 11.52 5.57 9.37
C VAL A 20 10.41 6.43 9.97
N PHE A 21 10.44 7.73 9.72
CA PHE A 21 9.45 8.68 10.23
C PHE A 21 8.03 8.30 9.78
N TRP A 22 7.82 7.97 8.50
CA TRP A 22 6.50 7.59 7.97
C TRP A 22 5.91 6.39 8.70
N LEU A 23 6.72 5.34 8.89
CA LEU A 23 6.27 4.14 9.59
C LEU A 23 6.00 4.40 11.08
N ARG A 24 6.90 5.14 11.75
CA ARG A 24 6.77 5.48 13.17
C ARG A 24 5.53 6.35 13.43
N GLN A 25 5.30 7.36 12.62
CA GLN A 25 4.14 8.25 12.73
C GLN A 25 2.84 7.48 12.48
N ALA A 26 2.81 6.64 11.43
CA ALA A 26 1.66 5.79 11.13
C ALA A 26 1.35 4.83 12.28
N PHE A 27 2.38 4.21 12.88
CA PHE A 27 2.20 3.33 14.03
C PHE A 27 1.65 4.07 15.25
N SER A 28 2.10 5.29 15.51
CA SER A 28 1.55 6.14 16.58
C SER A 28 0.07 6.45 16.35
N MET A 29 -0.31 6.80 15.11
CA MET A 29 -1.72 7.04 14.74
C MET A 29 -2.56 5.76 14.88
N LEU A 30 -2.04 4.61 14.45
CA LEU A 30 -2.71 3.31 14.64
C LEU A 30 -2.98 3.06 16.12
N TRP A 31 -1.95 3.23 16.98
CA TRP A 31 -2.04 2.87 18.40
C TRP A 31 -3.05 3.71 19.15
N ALA A 32 -3.25 4.97 18.78
CA ALA A 32 -4.25 5.85 19.36
C ALA A 32 -5.69 5.32 19.18
N PHE A 33 -5.99 4.69 18.04
CA PHE A 33 -7.32 4.16 17.70
C PHE A 33 -7.27 2.74 17.15
N ARG A 34 -6.39 1.86 17.69
CA ARG A 34 -6.08 0.53 17.16
C ARG A 34 -7.31 -0.33 16.83
N VAL A 35 -8.32 -0.33 17.69
CA VAL A 35 -9.56 -1.11 17.45
C VAL A 35 -10.32 -0.57 16.24
N ARG A 36 -10.41 0.75 16.09
CA ARG A 36 -11.09 1.38 14.94
C ARG A 36 -10.40 1.09 13.63
N TRP A 37 -9.06 1.16 13.62
CA TRP A 37 -8.25 0.82 12.45
C TRP A 37 -8.34 -0.65 12.08
N LEU A 38 -8.33 -1.56 13.06
CA LEU A 38 -8.52 -2.99 12.80
C LEU A 38 -9.93 -3.28 12.27
N LEU A 39 -10.98 -2.66 12.83
CA LEU A 39 -12.34 -2.80 12.30
C LEU A 39 -12.45 -2.31 10.86
N LEU A 40 -11.83 -1.18 10.55
CA LEU A 40 -11.80 -0.63 9.19
C LEU A 40 -11.06 -1.59 8.24
N LEU A 41 -9.89 -2.10 8.63
CA LEU A 41 -9.12 -3.07 7.86
C LEU A 41 -9.89 -4.39 7.64
N LEU A 42 -10.45 -4.97 8.70
CA LEU A 42 -11.21 -6.22 8.61
C LEU A 42 -12.45 -6.06 7.73
N THR A 43 -13.15 -4.92 7.85
CA THR A 43 -14.30 -4.61 6.98
C THR A 43 -13.86 -4.51 5.52
N TYR A 44 -12.72 -3.86 5.24
CA TYR A 44 -12.16 -3.80 3.89
C TYR A 44 -11.89 -5.20 3.32
N TYR A 45 -11.19 -6.05 4.07
CA TYR A 45 -10.89 -7.41 3.60
C TYR A 45 -12.16 -8.26 3.44
N PHE A 46 -13.14 -8.10 4.33
CA PHE A 46 -14.43 -8.76 4.19
C PHE A 46 -15.13 -8.33 2.88
N LEU A 47 -15.14 -7.04 2.56
CA LEU A 47 -15.74 -6.54 1.31
C LEU A 47 -14.99 -7.06 0.08
N ILE A 48 -13.65 -7.05 0.10
CA ILE A 48 -12.85 -7.58 -1.00
C ILE A 48 -13.10 -9.08 -1.19
N LEU A 49 -13.12 -9.85 -0.10
CA LEU A 49 -13.40 -11.29 -0.14
C LEU A 49 -14.82 -11.56 -0.68
N ALA A 50 -15.81 -10.78 -0.27
CA ALA A 50 -17.18 -10.91 -0.77
C ALA A 50 -17.28 -10.64 -2.28
N ILE A 51 -16.45 -9.74 -2.81
CA ILE A 51 -16.33 -9.49 -4.25
C ILE A 51 -15.61 -10.65 -4.94
N ASP A 52 -14.50 -11.13 -4.36
CA ASP A 52 -13.66 -12.21 -4.94
C ASP A 52 -14.39 -13.56 -5.06
N VAL A 53 -15.38 -13.82 -4.18
CA VAL A 53 -16.21 -15.04 -4.25
C VAL A 53 -17.04 -15.10 -5.54
N VAL A 54 -17.30 -13.96 -6.22
CA VAL A 54 -18.06 -13.97 -7.48
C VAL A 54 -17.17 -14.49 -8.63
N PRO A 55 -17.47 -15.66 -9.22
CA PRO A 55 -16.63 -16.26 -10.24
C PRO A 55 -16.41 -15.31 -11.44
N TYR A 56 -15.21 -15.31 -11.99
CA TYR A 56 -14.75 -14.49 -13.14
C TYR A 56 -14.78 -12.98 -12.91
N ILE A 57 -15.79 -12.45 -12.21
CA ILE A 57 -15.98 -11.01 -11.99
C ILE A 57 -15.08 -10.54 -10.84
N GLY A 58 -15.02 -11.31 -9.74
CA GLY A 58 -14.29 -10.94 -8.52
C GLY A 58 -12.82 -10.71 -8.76
N ALA A 59 -12.17 -11.64 -9.43
CA ALA A 59 -10.75 -11.57 -9.76
C ALA A 59 -10.35 -10.29 -10.54
N PHE A 60 -11.30 -9.66 -11.24
CA PHE A 60 -11.06 -8.43 -11.97
C PHE A 60 -11.52 -7.18 -11.20
N VAL A 61 -12.71 -7.25 -10.58
CA VAL A 61 -13.33 -6.10 -9.90
C VAL A 61 -12.62 -5.77 -8.58
N ALA A 62 -12.22 -6.77 -7.79
CA ALA A 62 -11.54 -6.53 -6.53
C ALA A 62 -10.23 -5.73 -6.68
N PRO A 63 -9.29 -6.10 -7.57
CA PRO A 63 -8.09 -5.30 -7.79
C PRO A 63 -8.38 -3.93 -8.45
N LEU A 64 -9.42 -3.83 -9.30
CA LEU A 64 -9.84 -2.57 -9.90
C LEU A 64 -10.31 -1.55 -8.84
N LEU A 65 -10.95 -2.01 -7.78
CA LEU A 65 -11.45 -1.17 -6.69
C LEU A 65 -10.41 -0.84 -5.61
N LYS A 66 -9.21 -1.42 -5.63
CA LYS A 66 -8.15 -1.12 -4.64
C LYS A 66 -7.87 0.37 -4.48
N PRO A 67 -7.68 1.19 -5.54
CA PRO A 67 -7.47 2.62 -5.39
C PRO A 67 -8.68 3.36 -4.81
N VAL A 68 -9.90 2.87 -5.06
CA VAL A 68 -11.13 3.44 -4.49
C VAL A 68 -11.16 3.24 -2.98
N PHE A 69 -10.85 2.04 -2.50
CA PHE A 69 -10.75 1.75 -1.07
C PHE A 69 -9.53 2.39 -0.40
N ALA A 70 -8.40 2.56 -1.13
CA ALA A 70 -7.24 3.28 -0.62
C ALA A 70 -7.61 4.71 -0.19
N VAL A 71 -8.47 5.39 -0.96
CA VAL A 71 -9.03 6.69 -0.56
C VAL A 71 -9.77 6.62 0.78
N GLY A 72 -10.43 5.51 1.07
CA GLY A 72 -11.10 5.32 2.37
C GLY A 72 -10.13 5.33 3.55
N PHE A 73 -8.98 4.67 3.42
CA PHE A 73 -7.91 4.71 4.43
C PHE A 73 -7.28 6.10 4.55
N LEU A 74 -7.05 6.78 3.43
CA LEU A 74 -6.55 8.16 3.41
C LEU A 74 -7.52 9.11 4.11
N ALA A 75 -8.83 8.99 3.84
CA ALA A 75 -9.86 9.81 4.47
C ALA A 75 -9.95 9.54 5.98
N ALA A 76 -9.79 8.30 6.41
CA ALA A 76 -9.77 7.94 7.83
C ALA A 76 -8.54 8.51 8.56
N ALA A 77 -7.36 8.49 7.91
CA ALA A 77 -6.13 9.05 8.48
C ALA A 77 -6.21 10.58 8.56
N TRP A 78 -6.70 11.23 7.50
CA TRP A 78 -6.92 12.66 7.46
C TRP A 78 -7.93 13.13 8.52
N SER A 79 -9.05 12.41 8.69
CA SER A 79 -10.06 12.67 9.72
C SER A 79 -9.44 12.56 11.13
N GLN A 80 -8.62 11.51 11.38
CA GLN A 80 -7.93 11.35 12.65
C GLN A 80 -6.97 12.50 12.97
N GLU A 81 -6.26 13.01 11.99
CA GLU A 81 -5.35 14.15 12.18
C GLU A 81 -6.11 15.42 12.59
N ARG A 82 -7.36 15.56 12.17
CA ARG A 82 -8.26 16.65 12.56
C ARG A 82 -8.97 16.43 13.91
N GLY A 83 -8.55 15.42 14.66
CA GLY A 83 -9.13 15.10 15.97
C GLY A 83 -10.42 14.27 15.92
N GLU A 84 -10.82 13.80 14.76
CA GLU A 84 -12.01 12.96 14.62
C GLU A 84 -11.65 11.47 14.78
N VAL A 85 -12.67 10.62 15.03
CA VAL A 85 -12.46 9.18 15.21
C VAL A 85 -12.54 8.45 13.87
N PRO A 86 -11.53 7.66 13.49
CA PRO A 86 -11.61 6.81 12.30
C PRO A 86 -12.80 5.85 12.35
N SER A 87 -13.52 5.72 11.23
CA SER A 87 -14.72 4.89 11.18
C SER A 87 -14.84 4.16 9.85
N VAL A 88 -15.55 3.02 9.84
CA VAL A 88 -15.80 2.20 8.65
C VAL A 88 -16.46 3.00 7.51
N ARG A 89 -17.20 4.06 7.81
CA ARG A 89 -17.82 4.94 6.80
C ARG A 89 -16.79 5.55 5.86
N HIS A 90 -15.56 5.79 6.31
CA HIS A 90 -14.51 6.35 5.48
C HIS A 90 -14.14 5.43 4.31
N LEU A 91 -14.30 4.09 4.42
CA LEU A 91 -14.03 3.16 3.32
C LEU A 91 -14.78 3.51 2.03
N PHE A 92 -15.94 4.15 2.17
CA PHE A 92 -16.78 4.52 1.03
C PHE A 92 -16.49 5.93 0.49
N ALA A 93 -15.50 6.63 1.04
CA ALA A 93 -15.14 7.99 0.59
C ALA A 93 -14.72 8.02 -0.88
N GLY A 94 -13.99 7.01 -1.35
CA GLY A 94 -13.54 6.91 -2.74
C GLY A 94 -14.66 6.79 -3.75
N PHE A 95 -15.81 6.23 -3.38
CA PHE A 95 -17.00 6.14 -4.26
C PHE A 95 -17.70 7.49 -4.46
N ARG A 96 -17.42 8.46 -3.58
CA ARG A 96 -17.97 9.83 -3.63
C ARG A 96 -16.95 10.84 -4.17
N ALA A 97 -15.72 10.42 -4.40
CA ALA A 97 -14.66 11.20 -5.00
C ALA A 97 -14.70 11.12 -6.54
N ASN A 98 -13.62 11.51 -7.20
CA ASN A 98 -13.48 11.35 -8.65
C ASN A 98 -13.31 9.85 -9.01
N LEU A 99 -14.42 9.10 -8.95
CA LEU A 99 -14.45 7.65 -9.18
C LEU A 99 -13.85 7.26 -10.55
N ARG A 100 -14.11 8.07 -11.59
CA ARG A 100 -13.56 7.82 -12.94
C ARG A 100 -12.02 7.81 -12.90
N ALA A 101 -11.41 8.80 -12.25
CA ALA A 101 -9.96 8.86 -12.14
C ALA A 101 -9.42 7.66 -11.32
N LEU A 102 -10.08 7.29 -10.21
CA LEU A 102 -9.69 6.15 -9.39
C LEU A 102 -9.81 4.81 -10.13
N LEU A 103 -10.84 4.64 -10.96
CA LEU A 103 -10.98 3.44 -11.81
C LEU A 103 -9.88 3.37 -12.89
N VAL A 104 -9.43 4.52 -13.43
CA VAL A 104 -8.24 4.55 -14.30
C VAL A 104 -7.01 4.06 -13.56
N LEU A 105 -6.80 4.46 -12.28
CA LEU A 105 -5.70 3.93 -11.46
C LEU A 105 -5.83 2.41 -11.27
N GLY A 106 -7.04 1.92 -10.98
CA GLY A 106 -7.32 0.50 -10.84
C GLY A 106 -7.06 -0.28 -12.13
N LEU A 107 -7.45 0.26 -13.28
CA LEU A 107 -7.15 -0.36 -14.57
C LEU A 107 -5.65 -0.43 -14.84
N VAL A 108 -4.91 0.63 -14.57
CA VAL A 108 -3.43 0.63 -14.69
C VAL A 108 -2.81 -0.38 -13.75
N PHE A 109 -3.33 -0.53 -12.53
CA PHE A 109 -2.89 -1.57 -11.60
C PHE A 109 -3.12 -2.97 -12.17
N VAL A 110 -4.35 -3.28 -12.62
CA VAL A 110 -4.69 -4.61 -13.17
C VAL A 110 -3.83 -4.93 -14.39
N VAL A 111 -3.80 -4.04 -15.38
CA VAL A 111 -3.02 -4.25 -16.60
C VAL A 111 -1.53 -4.36 -16.30
N GLY A 112 -1.01 -3.46 -15.50
CA GLY A 112 0.42 -3.44 -15.17
C GLY A 112 0.87 -4.67 -14.39
N MET A 113 0.10 -5.11 -13.39
CA MET A 113 0.41 -6.34 -12.63
C MET A 113 0.27 -7.58 -13.50
N THR A 114 -0.72 -7.62 -14.38
CA THR A 114 -0.85 -8.70 -15.37
C THR A 114 0.37 -8.78 -16.28
N VAL A 115 0.84 -7.66 -16.81
CA VAL A 115 2.05 -7.60 -17.63
C VAL A 115 3.28 -8.05 -16.82
N ALA A 116 3.42 -7.62 -15.57
CA ALA A 116 4.54 -8.01 -14.71
C ALA A 116 4.54 -9.54 -14.43
N VAL A 117 3.36 -10.13 -14.21
CA VAL A 117 3.22 -11.58 -14.04
C VAL A 117 3.56 -12.33 -15.33
N PHE A 118 3.05 -11.90 -16.48
CA PHE A 118 3.40 -12.54 -17.75
C PHE A 118 4.88 -12.38 -18.12
N ALA A 119 5.52 -11.29 -17.69
CA ALA A 119 6.94 -11.09 -17.91
C ALA A 119 7.81 -12.16 -17.21
N THR A 120 7.35 -12.75 -16.10
CA THR A 120 8.07 -13.83 -15.41
C THR A 120 8.32 -15.03 -16.33
N ALA A 121 7.42 -15.28 -17.29
CA ALA A 121 7.52 -16.37 -18.24
C ALA A 121 8.78 -16.30 -19.14
N LEU A 122 9.40 -15.13 -19.25
CA LEU A 122 10.67 -14.95 -19.95
C LEU A 122 11.86 -15.59 -19.20
N ILE A 123 11.68 -15.86 -17.91
CA ILE A 123 12.72 -16.42 -17.04
C ILE A 123 12.43 -17.88 -16.74
N ASP A 124 11.20 -18.21 -16.28
CA ASP A 124 10.82 -19.53 -15.79
C ASP A 124 10.08 -20.40 -16.82
N GLY A 125 9.97 -19.93 -18.07
CA GLY A 125 9.21 -20.62 -19.12
C GLY A 125 7.70 -20.70 -18.85
N GLY A 126 7.17 -19.89 -17.92
CA GLY A 126 5.75 -19.79 -17.62
C GLY A 126 5.26 -20.64 -16.45
N LYS A 127 6.16 -21.18 -15.62
CA LYS A 127 5.83 -21.98 -14.43
C LYS A 127 4.98 -21.16 -13.45
N LEU A 128 5.39 -19.93 -13.09
CA LEU A 128 4.62 -19.04 -12.22
C LEU A 128 3.26 -18.67 -12.81
N VAL A 129 3.18 -18.42 -14.12
CA VAL A 129 1.92 -18.15 -14.80
C VAL A 129 1.00 -19.38 -14.74
N ALA A 130 1.53 -20.59 -14.89
CA ALA A 130 0.77 -21.84 -14.78
C ALA A 130 0.18 -22.00 -13.37
N VAL A 131 0.97 -21.75 -12.32
CA VAL A 131 0.51 -21.78 -10.92
C VAL A 131 -0.57 -20.74 -10.67
N MET A 132 -0.34 -19.49 -11.05
CA MET A 132 -1.30 -18.39 -10.82
C MET A 132 -2.61 -18.57 -11.61
N SER A 133 -2.57 -19.31 -12.73
CA SER A 133 -3.76 -19.67 -13.49
C SER A 133 -4.44 -20.98 -13.03
N GLY A 134 -3.94 -21.60 -11.96
CA GLY A 134 -4.46 -22.88 -11.44
C GLY A 134 -4.19 -24.10 -12.33
N ARG A 135 -3.24 -24.00 -13.28
CA ARG A 135 -2.85 -25.11 -14.18
C ARG A 135 -1.73 -25.98 -13.62
N ALA A 136 -1.04 -25.49 -12.59
CA ALA A 136 -0.01 -26.21 -11.87
C ALA A 136 -0.17 -25.99 -10.37
N GLU A 137 0.23 -26.98 -9.57
CA GLU A 137 0.25 -26.87 -8.10
C GLU A 137 1.63 -26.38 -7.63
N ILE A 138 1.66 -25.76 -6.45
CA ILE A 138 2.91 -25.38 -5.80
C ILE A 138 3.43 -26.62 -5.07
N ASP A 139 4.53 -27.17 -5.55
CA ASP A 139 5.24 -28.28 -4.92
C ASP A 139 6.65 -27.88 -4.45
N GLU A 140 7.31 -28.80 -3.73
CA GLU A 140 8.67 -28.54 -3.23
C GLU A 140 9.70 -28.39 -4.35
N ALA A 141 9.48 -29.04 -5.49
CA ALA A 141 10.38 -28.97 -6.64
C ALA A 141 10.29 -27.57 -7.30
N LEU A 142 9.09 -27.01 -7.39
CA LEU A 142 8.87 -25.66 -7.89
C LEU A 142 9.50 -24.61 -6.95
N LEU A 143 9.36 -24.79 -5.64
CA LEU A 143 9.92 -23.86 -4.65
C LEU A 143 11.45 -23.91 -4.57
N ALA A 144 12.06 -25.03 -4.94
CA ALA A 144 13.51 -25.23 -5.03
C ALA A 144 14.10 -24.82 -6.39
N ASP A 145 13.25 -24.43 -7.35
CA ASP A 145 13.67 -24.09 -8.71
C ASP A 145 14.24 -22.65 -8.75
N GLY A 146 15.54 -22.54 -9.02
CA GLY A 146 16.23 -21.24 -9.10
C GLY A 146 15.69 -20.33 -10.21
N ASP A 147 15.14 -20.88 -11.30
CA ASP A 147 14.52 -20.09 -12.36
C ASP A 147 13.23 -19.42 -11.87
N VAL A 148 12.45 -20.12 -11.03
CA VAL A 148 11.22 -19.59 -10.41
C VAL A 148 11.56 -18.45 -9.44
N GLU A 149 12.60 -18.63 -8.62
CA GLU A 149 13.06 -17.59 -7.69
C GLU A 149 13.53 -16.34 -8.44
N LEU A 150 14.31 -16.51 -9.51
CA LEU A 150 14.75 -15.43 -10.38
C LEU A 150 13.57 -14.75 -11.11
N ALA A 151 12.59 -15.53 -11.57
CA ALA A 151 11.37 -15.04 -12.21
C ALA A 151 10.53 -14.18 -11.25
N MET A 152 10.40 -14.58 -9.99
CA MET A 152 9.72 -13.78 -8.95
C MET A 152 10.42 -12.43 -8.75
N LEU A 153 11.76 -12.43 -8.65
CA LEU A 153 12.55 -11.20 -8.53
C LEU A 153 12.37 -10.30 -9.77
N PHE A 154 12.43 -10.87 -10.96
CA PHE A 154 12.22 -10.16 -12.22
C PHE A 154 10.81 -9.58 -12.32
N GLY A 155 9.77 -10.36 -11.98
CA GLY A 155 8.38 -9.88 -11.92
C GLY A 155 8.19 -8.73 -10.93
N ALA A 156 8.80 -8.81 -9.73
CA ALA A 156 8.80 -7.74 -8.77
C ALA A 156 9.47 -6.45 -9.31
N LEU A 157 10.57 -6.59 -10.04
CA LEU A 157 11.25 -5.46 -10.69
C LEU A 157 10.37 -4.82 -11.78
N CYS A 158 9.66 -5.64 -12.58
CA CYS A 158 8.70 -5.15 -13.58
C CYS A 158 7.49 -4.45 -12.94
N ALA A 159 7.04 -4.91 -11.76
CA ALA A 159 5.94 -4.32 -11.02
C ALA A 159 6.32 -2.99 -10.33
N LEU A 160 7.60 -2.80 -10.00
CA LEU A 160 8.07 -1.66 -9.19
C LEU A 160 7.65 -0.29 -9.75
N PRO A 161 7.86 0.05 -11.04
CA PRO A 161 7.46 1.35 -11.59
C PRO A 161 5.93 1.58 -11.50
N ILE A 162 5.13 0.51 -11.61
CA ILE A 162 3.68 0.57 -11.51
C ILE A 162 3.27 0.87 -10.07
N LEU A 163 3.88 0.18 -9.10
CA LEU A 163 3.62 0.39 -7.68
C LEU A 163 4.03 1.80 -7.24
N LEU A 164 5.18 2.31 -7.70
CA LEU A 164 5.63 3.68 -7.43
C LEU A 164 4.70 4.73 -8.05
N ALA A 165 4.19 4.47 -9.27
CA ALA A 165 3.22 5.35 -9.92
C ALA A 165 1.88 5.38 -9.18
N LEU A 166 1.49 4.28 -8.54
CA LEU A 166 0.23 4.15 -7.82
C LEU A 166 0.31 4.60 -6.36
N TRP A 167 1.50 4.72 -5.76
CA TRP A 167 1.66 4.96 -4.33
C TRP A 167 0.93 6.22 -3.85
N PHE A 168 1.22 7.38 -4.45
CA PHE A 168 0.59 8.65 -4.07
C PHE A 168 -0.61 9.00 -4.96
N ALA A 169 -0.84 8.25 -6.05
CA ALA A 169 -1.85 8.61 -7.04
C ALA A 169 -3.28 8.71 -6.48
N PRO A 170 -3.78 7.80 -5.61
CA PRO A 170 -5.10 7.96 -5.01
C PRO A 170 -5.23 9.23 -4.17
N ALA A 171 -4.19 9.58 -3.40
CA ALA A 171 -4.17 10.80 -2.59
C ALA A 171 -4.16 12.06 -3.47
N LEU A 172 -3.38 12.06 -4.57
CA LEU A 172 -3.34 13.15 -5.54
C LEU A 172 -4.69 13.35 -6.24
N VAL A 173 -5.40 12.28 -6.54
CA VAL A 173 -6.75 12.38 -7.12
C VAL A 173 -7.72 13.07 -6.17
N VAL A 174 -7.65 12.74 -4.87
CA VAL A 174 -8.66 13.21 -3.90
C VAL A 174 -8.29 14.55 -3.29
N PHE A 175 -7.03 14.75 -2.90
CA PHE A 175 -6.61 15.99 -2.20
C PHE A 175 -6.14 17.10 -3.14
N GLN A 176 -5.77 16.76 -4.40
CA GLN A 176 -5.31 17.73 -5.40
C GLN A 176 -6.25 17.84 -6.62
N ASP A 177 -7.38 17.14 -6.57
CA ASP A 177 -8.40 17.10 -7.64
C ASP A 177 -7.82 16.89 -9.06
N CYS A 178 -6.84 15.99 -9.17
CA CYS A 178 -6.18 15.75 -10.46
C CYS A 178 -6.66 14.47 -11.15
N GLY A 179 -6.64 14.49 -12.49
CA GLY A 179 -6.99 13.31 -13.28
C GLY A 179 -6.02 12.15 -13.09
N GLY A 180 -6.49 10.91 -13.27
CA GLY A 180 -5.74 9.69 -12.96
C GLY A 180 -4.37 9.60 -13.63
N ILE A 181 -4.24 9.94 -14.91
CA ILE A 181 -2.94 9.90 -15.63
C ILE A 181 -1.95 10.93 -15.06
N ARG A 182 -2.43 12.13 -14.73
CA ARG A 182 -1.59 13.15 -14.11
C ARG A 182 -1.17 12.73 -12.70
N ALA A 183 -2.06 12.11 -11.93
CA ALA A 183 -1.76 11.57 -10.62
C ALA A 183 -0.66 10.50 -10.69
N LEU A 184 -0.75 9.53 -11.62
CA LEU A 184 0.27 8.50 -11.85
C LEU A 184 1.63 9.11 -12.20
N ALA A 185 1.67 10.02 -13.16
CA ALA A 185 2.91 10.66 -13.58
C ALA A 185 3.56 11.50 -12.46
N THR A 186 2.75 12.19 -11.66
CA THR A 186 3.23 12.99 -10.52
C THR A 186 3.72 12.08 -9.39
N SER A 187 2.96 11.02 -9.06
CA SER A 187 3.36 10.02 -8.08
C SER A 187 4.70 9.36 -8.43
N LEU A 188 4.85 8.90 -9.66
CA LEU A 188 6.11 8.28 -10.12
C LEU A 188 7.30 9.25 -10.01
N ARG A 189 7.12 10.51 -10.43
CA ARG A 189 8.17 11.54 -10.32
C ARG A 189 8.54 11.82 -8.86
N ALA A 190 7.54 11.96 -7.98
CA ALA A 190 7.76 12.19 -6.56
C ALA A 190 8.48 11.00 -5.91
N ALA A 191 8.07 9.77 -6.23
CA ALA A 191 8.67 8.55 -5.73
C ALA A 191 10.13 8.42 -6.19
N MET A 192 10.42 8.62 -7.48
CA MET A 192 11.80 8.56 -8.00
C MET A 192 12.69 9.64 -7.38
N ALA A 193 12.18 10.86 -7.18
CA ALA A 193 12.92 11.95 -6.54
C ALA A 193 13.19 11.70 -5.04
N ASN A 194 12.41 10.82 -4.41
CA ASN A 194 12.49 10.42 -3.01
C ASN A 194 12.90 8.94 -2.85
N GLY A 195 13.72 8.40 -3.76
CA GLY A 195 14.12 6.99 -3.73
C GLY A 195 14.83 6.57 -2.44
N ARG A 196 15.59 7.45 -1.78
CA ARG A 196 16.28 7.14 -0.51
C ARG A 196 15.31 6.84 0.64
N PRO A 197 14.37 7.73 1.02
CA PRO A 197 13.39 7.41 2.06
C PRO A 197 12.49 6.23 1.67
N ILE A 198 12.12 6.07 0.39
CA ILE A 198 11.34 4.93 -0.08
C ILE A 198 12.12 3.62 0.06
N ALA A 199 13.41 3.59 -0.24
CA ALA A 199 14.25 2.40 -0.06
C ALA A 199 14.35 2.00 1.43
N VAL A 200 14.54 2.97 2.33
CA VAL A 200 14.54 2.70 3.78
C VAL A 200 13.17 2.18 4.24
N TYR A 201 12.09 2.80 3.80
CA TYR A 201 10.74 2.36 4.10
C TYR A 201 10.47 0.94 3.59
N ALA A 202 10.84 0.63 2.34
CA ALA A 202 10.70 -0.71 1.76
C ALA A 202 11.54 -1.75 2.53
N LEU A 203 12.76 -1.40 2.95
CA LEU A 203 13.58 -2.27 3.79
C LEU A 203 12.91 -2.57 5.12
N LEU A 204 12.32 -1.57 5.77
CA LEU A 204 11.60 -1.77 7.04
C LEU A 204 10.36 -2.66 6.85
N ILE A 205 9.62 -2.48 5.75
CA ILE A 205 8.50 -3.37 5.42
C ILE A 205 8.99 -4.80 5.20
N PHE A 206 10.08 -4.99 4.47
CA PHE A 206 10.67 -6.31 4.27
C PHE A 206 11.11 -6.95 5.60
N LEU A 207 11.76 -6.18 6.49
CA LEU A 207 12.20 -6.67 7.78
C LEU A 207 11.02 -7.04 8.70
N TYR A 208 10.05 -6.14 8.85
CA TYR A 208 8.92 -6.36 9.75
C TYR A 208 7.80 -7.20 9.13
N GLY A 209 7.57 -7.12 7.83
CA GLY A 209 6.50 -7.86 7.15
C GLY A 209 6.91 -9.23 6.62
N GLY A 210 8.20 -9.44 6.38
CA GLY A 210 8.74 -10.68 5.83
C GLY A 210 9.74 -11.38 6.75
N ALA A 211 10.94 -10.80 6.91
CA ALA A 211 12.06 -11.47 7.58
C ALA A 211 11.77 -11.81 9.05
N LEU A 212 11.23 -10.88 9.83
CA LEU A 212 10.91 -11.11 11.24
C LEU A 212 9.80 -12.16 11.44
N PRO A 213 8.64 -12.10 10.76
CA PRO A 213 7.63 -13.15 10.81
C PRO A 213 8.16 -14.53 10.40
N ALA A 214 8.93 -14.61 9.31
CA ALA A 214 9.52 -15.86 8.86
C ALA A 214 10.51 -16.44 9.87
N PHE A 215 11.35 -15.60 10.49
CA PHE A 215 12.28 -16.01 11.54
C PHE A 215 11.54 -16.54 12.77
N VAL A 216 10.50 -15.83 13.24
CA VAL A 216 9.68 -16.25 14.38
C VAL A 216 8.97 -17.57 14.07
N ALA A 217 8.36 -17.70 12.87
CA ALA A 217 7.71 -18.93 12.45
C ALA A 217 8.68 -20.12 12.43
N LYS A 218 9.92 -19.91 11.95
CA LYS A 218 10.97 -20.94 11.93
C LYS A 218 11.37 -21.38 13.33
N ILE A 219 11.53 -20.45 14.29
CA ILE A 219 11.81 -20.79 15.69
C ILE A 219 10.69 -21.65 16.26
N ILE A 220 9.43 -21.23 16.08
CA ILE A 220 8.26 -21.96 16.56
C ILE A 220 8.21 -23.37 15.95
N ALA A 221 8.47 -23.51 14.65
CA ALA A 221 8.47 -24.80 13.96
C ALA A 221 9.57 -25.77 14.44
N VAL A 222 10.70 -25.26 14.93
CA VAL A 222 11.78 -26.08 15.52
C VAL A 222 11.45 -26.50 16.96
N MET A 223 10.71 -25.66 17.70
CA MET A 223 10.45 -25.91 19.13
C MET A 223 9.19 -26.74 19.39
N LEU A 224 8.24 -26.79 18.46
CA LEU A 224 6.92 -27.39 18.66
C LEU A 224 6.64 -28.47 17.62
N PRO A 225 5.81 -29.50 17.96
CA PRO A 225 5.27 -30.41 16.96
C PRO A 225 4.53 -29.66 15.84
N LEU A 226 4.61 -30.16 14.61
CA LEU A 226 4.18 -29.45 13.40
C LEU A 226 2.77 -28.84 13.48
N GLU A 227 1.78 -29.61 13.96
CA GLU A 227 0.40 -29.12 14.03
C GLU A 227 0.20 -28.04 15.09
N LEU A 228 0.90 -28.15 16.21
CA LEU A 228 0.89 -27.10 17.23
C LEU A 228 1.62 -25.86 16.73
N ALA A 229 2.77 -26.03 16.06
CA ALA A 229 3.52 -24.94 15.46
C ALA A 229 2.68 -24.13 14.46
N LYS A 230 1.98 -24.78 13.54
CA LYS A 230 1.06 -24.12 12.59
C LYS A 230 0.02 -23.29 13.30
N THR A 231 -0.62 -23.85 14.34
CA THR A 231 -1.65 -23.13 15.11
C THR A 231 -1.08 -21.92 15.82
N VAL A 232 0.06 -22.09 16.53
CA VAL A 232 0.71 -20.99 17.26
C VAL A 232 1.16 -19.89 16.30
N VAL A 233 1.77 -20.24 15.17
CA VAL A 233 2.19 -19.28 14.13
C VAL A 233 0.97 -18.49 13.63
N LEU A 234 -0.13 -19.16 13.28
CA LEU A 234 -1.34 -18.50 12.80
C LEU A 234 -1.91 -17.53 13.84
N VAL A 235 -2.06 -17.97 15.09
CA VAL A 235 -2.64 -17.17 16.18
C VAL A 235 -1.76 -15.96 16.54
N ALA A 236 -0.44 -16.11 16.49
CA ALA A 236 0.49 -15.03 16.82
C ALA A 236 0.72 -14.05 15.66
N LEU A 237 0.91 -14.57 14.43
CA LEU A 237 1.25 -13.72 13.29
C LEU A 237 0.04 -13.02 12.68
N PHE A 238 -1.16 -13.60 12.75
CA PHE A 238 -2.34 -12.95 12.17
C PHE A 238 -2.62 -11.56 12.75
N PRO A 239 -2.74 -11.36 14.09
CA PRO A 239 -2.95 -10.02 14.64
C PRO A 239 -1.76 -9.11 14.42
N TYR A 240 -0.53 -9.63 14.45
CA TYR A 240 0.67 -8.86 14.15
C TYR A 240 0.64 -8.30 12.72
N LEU A 241 0.38 -9.15 11.73
CA LEU A 241 0.32 -8.74 10.33
C LEU A 241 -0.88 -7.79 10.07
N ALA A 242 -2.00 -8.01 10.74
CA ALA A 242 -3.14 -7.10 10.63
C ALA A 242 -2.79 -5.69 11.14
N LEU A 243 -2.09 -5.57 12.27
CA LEU A 243 -1.61 -4.28 12.78
C LEU A 243 -0.57 -3.65 11.83
N LEU A 244 0.34 -4.45 11.29
CA LEU A 244 1.33 -3.97 10.31
C LEU A 244 0.64 -3.44 9.06
N VAL A 245 -0.28 -4.18 8.46
CA VAL A 245 -1.00 -3.76 7.25
C VAL A 245 -1.84 -2.51 7.51
N ALA A 246 -2.49 -2.39 8.67
CA ALA A 246 -3.18 -1.16 9.05
C ALA A 246 -2.20 0.03 9.14
N THR A 247 -1.01 -0.20 9.71
CA THR A 247 0.07 0.82 9.76
C THR A 247 0.49 1.25 8.35
N LEU A 248 0.63 0.31 7.40
CA LEU A 248 1.00 0.63 6.03
C LEU A 248 -0.04 1.51 5.35
N HIS A 249 -1.33 1.24 5.50
CA HIS A 249 -2.39 2.10 4.96
C HIS A 249 -2.39 3.51 5.57
N ILE A 250 -2.05 3.64 6.85
CA ILE A 250 -1.89 4.96 7.48
C ILE A 250 -0.64 5.66 6.94
N SER A 251 0.46 4.91 6.72
CA SER A 251 1.72 5.47 6.23
C SER A 251 1.61 6.00 4.80
N ASP A 252 0.68 5.51 3.99
CA ASP A 252 0.36 6.08 2.67
C ASP A 252 -0.10 7.53 2.81
N TYR A 253 -0.93 7.84 3.80
CA TYR A 253 -1.34 9.20 4.12
C TYR A 253 -0.18 10.04 4.68
N VAL A 254 0.56 9.51 5.65
CA VAL A 254 1.68 10.22 6.30
C VAL A 254 2.75 10.60 5.28
N SER A 255 3.14 9.66 4.40
CA SER A 255 4.13 9.91 3.35
C SER A 255 3.64 10.90 2.30
N TYR A 256 2.36 10.81 1.90
CA TYR A 256 1.74 11.79 1.01
C TYR A 256 1.78 13.20 1.61
N ARG A 257 1.32 13.38 2.85
CA ARG A 257 1.33 14.65 3.55
C ARG A 257 2.74 15.24 3.66
N ASP A 258 3.71 14.43 4.07
CA ASP A 258 5.09 14.84 4.23
C ASP A 258 5.73 15.34 2.92
N LEU A 259 5.37 14.75 1.77
CA LEU A 259 5.92 15.13 0.48
C LEU A 259 5.17 16.30 -0.17
N PHE A 260 3.85 16.34 -0.07
CA PHE A 260 3.01 17.29 -0.83
C PHE A 260 2.49 18.47 0.02
N HIS A 261 2.56 18.38 1.36
CA HIS A 261 2.16 19.43 2.30
C HIS A 261 3.23 19.63 3.39
N PRO A 262 4.48 19.98 3.01
CA PRO A 262 5.60 20.07 3.96
C PRO A 262 5.41 21.12 5.06
N ASP A 263 4.72 22.21 4.76
CA ASP A 263 4.53 23.33 5.70
C ASP A 263 3.54 22.97 6.82
N GLU A 264 2.51 22.17 6.51
CA GLU A 264 1.54 21.68 7.49
C GLU A 264 2.15 20.59 8.40
N SER A 265 3.17 19.87 7.91
CA SER A 265 3.88 18.83 8.67
C SER A 265 4.87 19.38 9.68
N ALA A 266 5.29 20.64 9.55
CA ALA A 266 6.33 21.27 10.38
C ALA A 266 5.75 21.99 11.61
N ALA A 267 4.44 22.24 11.68
CA ALA A 267 3.83 22.88 12.84
C ALA A 267 3.66 21.88 14.00
N PRO A 268 4.24 22.16 15.19
CA PRO A 268 3.90 21.40 16.39
C PRO A 268 2.41 21.57 16.72
N PRO A 269 1.73 20.58 17.28
CA PRO A 269 0.30 20.67 17.60
C PRO A 269 -0.08 21.74 18.63
N ASP A 270 0.89 22.39 19.27
CA ASP A 270 0.70 23.35 20.38
C ASP A 270 1.37 24.72 20.14
N ALA A 271 1.55 25.16 18.90
CA ALA A 271 1.94 26.54 18.69
C ALA A 271 0.77 27.47 19.10
N PRO A 272 0.87 28.27 20.20
CA PRO A 272 -0.18 29.20 20.56
C PRO A 272 -0.35 30.19 19.40
N GLY A 273 -1.60 30.39 18.98
CA GLY A 273 -1.93 31.31 17.91
C GLY A 273 -1.24 32.64 18.16
N GLY A 274 -0.43 33.06 17.16
CA GLY A 274 0.17 34.37 17.20
C GLY A 274 -0.95 35.41 17.33
N GLU A 275 -0.95 36.15 18.44
CA GLU A 275 -1.75 37.35 18.60
C GLU A 275 -1.38 38.25 17.43
N GLU A 276 -2.35 38.57 16.58
CA GLU A 276 -2.22 39.70 15.65
C GLU A 276 -1.99 40.96 16.47
N PRO A 277 -0.96 41.75 16.19
CA PRO A 277 -0.81 43.08 16.83
C PRO A 277 -1.86 44.03 16.25
N ASP A 278 -2.63 44.63 17.15
CA ASP A 278 -3.56 45.73 16.91
C ASP A 278 -2.92 46.94 16.20
#